data_5572f40c81159b65ec806bf98c501f57
#
_entry.id   5572f40c81159b65ec806bf98c501f57
#
_cell.length_a   1.000
_cell.length_b   1.000
_cell.length_c   1.000
_cell.angle_alpha   90.00
_cell.angle_beta   90.00
_cell.angle_gamma   90.00
#
_symmetry.space_group_name_H-M   'P 1'
#
loop_
_entity.id
_entity.type
_entity.pdbx_description
1 polymer ?
#
loop_
_entity_poly.entity_id
_entity_poly.type
_entity_poly.pdbx_seq_one_letter_code
_entity_poly.pdbx_strand_id
1 'polypeptide(L)'
;MKYLCLDFEGVLIPEIWQYVAKETDSKELMLTTQDLKDYDELMQLRMKVVNEKNIKLSDIQEIVKSMNPLDGAEEFLDWARFHFQVSIVSDTF
;
A
#
# COMPACT_ATOMS: atom_id res chain seq x y z
N MET A 1 17.82 -14.13 20.15
CA MET A 1 17.61 -13.01 19.21
C MET A 1 16.15 -12.58 19.27
N LYS A 2 15.91 -11.29 19.31
CA LYS A 2 14.55 -10.74 19.33
C LYS A 2 14.00 -10.64 17.91
N TYR A 3 12.69 -10.80 17.80
CA TYR A 3 11.97 -10.68 16.53
C TYR A 3 11.29 -9.34 16.41
N LEU A 4 11.26 -8.80 15.19
CA LEU A 4 10.57 -7.56 14.86
C LEU A 4 9.66 -7.83 13.65
N CYS A 5 8.36 -7.60 13.83
CA CYS A 5 7.39 -7.66 12.75
C CYS A 5 7.06 -6.25 12.29
N LEU A 6 7.19 -6.00 10.99
CA LEU A 6 6.93 -4.70 10.41
C LEU A 6 5.75 -4.78 9.45
N ASP A 7 4.89 -3.78 9.49
CA ASP A 7 3.93 -3.54 8.43
C ASP A 7 4.67 -3.02 7.19
N PHE A 8 4.07 -3.13 6.03
CA PHE A 8 4.67 -2.74 4.77
C PHE A 8 4.15 -1.39 4.30
N GLU A 9 2.85 -1.30 4.03
CA GLU A 9 2.23 -0.06 3.55
C GLU A 9 2.16 0.97 4.67
N GLY A 10 2.55 2.21 4.34
CA GLY A 10 2.58 3.30 5.30
C GLY A 10 3.76 3.27 6.26
N VAL A 11 4.58 2.23 6.23
CA VAL A 11 5.78 2.09 7.07
C VAL A 11 7.04 2.05 6.21
N LEU A 12 7.07 1.18 5.20
CA LEU A 12 8.24 1.02 4.32
C LEU A 12 7.98 1.61 2.94
N ILE A 13 6.75 1.54 2.45
CA ILE A 13 6.33 2.14 1.19
C ILE A 13 5.06 2.96 1.42
N PRO A 14 4.71 3.87 0.50
CA PRO A 14 3.41 4.56 0.57
C PRO A 14 2.25 3.57 0.47
N GLU A 15 1.07 3.98 0.94
CA GLU A 15 -0.13 3.16 0.81
C GLU A 15 -0.50 2.99 -0.66
N ILE A 16 -0.73 1.75 -1.09
CA ILE A 16 -0.87 1.40 -2.49
C ILE A 16 -2.11 2.04 -3.11
N TRP A 17 -3.26 1.94 -2.45
CA TRP A 17 -4.50 2.51 -3.00
C TRP A 17 -4.43 4.03 -3.16
N GLN A 18 -3.79 4.73 -2.24
CA GLN A 18 -3.60 6.18 -2.37
C GLN A 18 -2.66 6.53 -3.51
N TYR A 19 -1.61 5.73 -3.68
CA TYR A 19 -0.67 5.91 -4.78
C TYR A 19 -1.35 5.64 -6.14
N VAL A 20 -2.14 4.58 -6.23
CA VAL A 20 -2.93 4.26 -7.43
C VAL A 20 -3.93 5.39 -7.73
N ALA A 21 -4.58 5.92 -6.70
CA ALA A 21 -5.52 7.03 -6.86
C ALA A 21 -4.85 8.25 -7.50
N LYS A 22 -3.66 8.58 -7.04
CA LYS A 22 -2.89 9.70 -7.54
C LYS A 22 -2.45 9.48 -8.99
N GLU A 23 -1.92 8.30 -9.29
CA GLU A 23 -1.41 7.98 -10.63
C GLU A 23 -2.52 7.86 -11.67
N THR A 24 -3.73 7.49 -11.25
CA THR A 24 -4.88 7.33 -12.14
C THR A 24 -5.85 8.51 -12.10
N ASP A 25 -5.54 9.55 -11.30
CA ASP A 25 -6.39 10.72 -11.09
C ASP A 25 -7.81 10.30 -10.63
N SER A 26 -7.87 9.41 -9.66
CA SER A 26 -9.12 8.81 -9.16
C SER A 26 -9.33 9.18 -7.69
N LYS A 27 -10.00 10.31 -7.44
CA LYS A 27 -10.20 10.82 -6.07
C LYS A 27 -10.90 9.83 -5.16
N GLU A 28 -11.84 9.06 -5.70
CA GLU A 28 -12.62 8.07 -4.95
C GLU A 28 -11.72 6.97 -4.38
N LEU A 29 -10.60 6.66 -5.05
CA LEU A 29 -9.65 5.65 -4.57
C LEU A 29 -8.80 6.16 -3.39
N MET A 30 -8.83 7.46 -3.11
CA MET A 30 -8.16 8.03 -1.93
C MET A 30 -8.88 7.71 -0.63
N LEU A 31 -10.15 7.30 -0.69
CA LEU A 31 -10.92 7.00 0.52
C LEU A 31 -10.35 5.81 1.27
N THR A 32 -10.42 5.90 2.59
CA THR A 32 -9.90 4.87 3.50
C THR A 32 -11.01 4.39 4.43
N THR A 33 -10.68 3.45 5.31
CA THR A 33 -11.61 2.98 6.34
C THR A 33 -11.98 4.07 7.36
N GLN A 34 -11.25 5.17 7.39
CA GLN A 34 -11.64 6.34 8.19
C GLN A 34 -12.82 7.07 7.56
N ASP A 35 -12.94 7.05 6.24
CA ASP A 35 -14.03 7.68 5.50
C ASP A 35 -15.23 6.75 5.37
N LEU A 36 -14.98 5.47 5.07
CA LEU A 36 -15.97 4.41 4.99
C LEU A 36 -15.56 3.31 5.96
N LYS A 37 -16.26 3.22 7.10
CA LYS A 37 -15.88 2.30 8.18
C LYS A 37 -16.07 0.83 7.82
N ASP A 38 -16.99 0.53 6.91
CA ASP A 38 -17.21 -0.84 6.44
C ASP A 38 -16.19 -1.15 5.34
N TYR A 39 -15.28 -2.08 5.62
CA TYR A 39 -14.24 -2.48 4.70
C TYR A 39 -14.81 -3.05 3.39
N ASP A 40 -15.90 -3.82 3.49
CA ASP A 40 -16.53 -4.41 2.30
C ASP A 40 -17.11 -3.34 1.38
N GLU A 41 -17.75 -2.32 1.96
CA GLU A 41 -18.26 -1.18 1.18
C GLU A 41 -17.12 -0.42 0.51
N LEU A 42 -16.03 -0.23 1.21
CA LEU A 42 -14.84 0.44 0.66
C LEU A 42 -14.27 -0.35 -0.52
N MET A 43 -14.16 -1.67 -0.38
CA MET A 43 -13.64 -2.51 -1.46
C MET A 43 -14.59 -2.55 -2.66
N GLN A 44 -15.90 -2.55 -2.43
CA GLN A 44 -16.89 -2.47 -3.51
C GLN A 44 -16.76 -1.16 -4.28
N LEU A 45 -16.57 -0.04 -3.57
CA LEU A 45 -16.34 1.25 -4.21
C LEU A 45 -15.06 1.23 -5.05
N ARG A 46 -13.98 0.69 -4.50
CA ARG A 46 -12.71 0.58 -5.22
C ARG A 46 -12.86 -0.24 -6.51
N MET A 47 -13.51 -1.38 -6.41
CA MET A 47 -13.74 -2.24 -7.58
C MET A 47 -14.62 -1.56 -8.62
N LYS A 48 -15.64 -0.83 -8.20
CA LYS A 48 -16.49 -0.07 -9.09
C LYS A 48 -15.69 0.99 -9.87
N VAL A 49 -14.87 1.76 -9.17
CA VAL A 49 -14.05 2.80 -9.79
C VAL A 49 -13.04 2.21 -10.76
N VAL A 50 -12.40 1.12 -10.36
CA VAL A 50 -11.42 0.41 -11.20
C VAL A 50 -12.10 -0.07 -12.50
N ASN A 51 -13.30 -0.63 -12.41
CA ASN A 51 -14.06 -1.08 -13.57
C ASN A 51 -14.50 0.08 -14.46
N GLU A 52 -15.03 1.15 -13.87
CA GLU A 52 -15.50 2.32 -14.62
C GLU A 52 -14.37 3.01 -15.39
N LYS A 53 -13.18 3.07 -14.80
CA LYS A 53 -12.01 3.70 -15.43
C LYS A 53 -11.19 2.72 -16.26
N ASN A 54 -11.64 1.46 -16.36
CA ASN A 54 -10.96 0.42 -17.11
C ASN A 54 -9.49 0.24 -16.66
N ILE A 55 -9.26 0.34 -15.35
CA ILE A 55 -7.96 0.09 -14.76
C ILE A 55 -7.79 -1.41 -14.61
N LYS A 56 -6.77 -1.98 -15.22
CA LYS A 56 -6.51 -3.42 -15.18
C LYS A 56 -5.52 -3.74 -14.06
N LEU A 57 -5.51 -5.00 -13.65
CA LEU A 57 -4.52 -5.47 -12.67
C LEU A 57 -3.09 -5.18 -13.15
N SER A 58 -2.83 -5.36 -14.45
CA SER A 58 -1.53 -5.04 -15.02
C SER A 58 -1.15 -3.57 -14.85
N ASP A 59 -2.14 -2.66 -14.94
CA ASP A 59 -1.89 -1.24 -14.71
C ASP A 59 -1.49 -0.97 -13.26
N ILE A 60 -2.18 -1.60 -12.33
CA ILE A 60 -1.86 -1.48 -10.89
C ILE A 60 -0.47 -2.05 -10.62
N GLN A 61 -0.13 -3.18 -11.22
CA GLN A 61 1.20 -3.79 -11.07
C GLN A 61 2.31 -2.88 -11.58
N GLU A 62 2.10 -2.22 -12.71
CA GLU A 62 3.06 -1.24 -13.26
C GLU A 62 3.23 -0.04 -12.31
N ILE A 63 2.14 0.45 -11.75
CA ILE A 63 2.17 1.55 -10.77
C ILE A 63 2.96 1.13 -9.54
N VAL A 64 2.69 -0.05 -9.01
CA VAL A 64 3.39 -0.58 -7.82
C VAL A 64 4.89 -0.71 -8.08
N LYS A 65 5.28 -1.16 -9.27
CA LYS A 65 6.69 -1.27 -9.63
C LYS A 65 7.42 0.07 -9.64
N SER A 66 6.69 1.17 -9.87
CA SER A 66 7.26 2.52 -9.88
C SER A 66 7.37 3.14 -8.50
N MET A 67 6.80 2.50 -7.47
CA MET A 67 6.81 3.05 -6.11
C MET A 67 8.20 2.95 -5.49
N ASN A 68 8.59 4.02 -4.80
CA ASN A 68 9.83 4.06 -4.06
C ASN A 68 9.56 3.84 -2.57
N PRO A 69 10.53 3.29 -1.82
CA PRO A 69 10.42 3.22 -0.36
C PRO A 69 10.24 4.62 0.25
N LEU A 70 9.60 4.68 1.40
CA LEU A 70 9.52 5.91 2.17
C LEU A 70 10.91 6.35 2.61
N ASP A 71 11.11 7.66 2.78
CA ASP A 71 12.38 8.20 3.24
C ASP A 71 12.81 7.57 4.56
N GLY A 72 14.04 7.07 4.60
CA GLY A 72 14.58 6.40 5.78
C GLY A 72 14.20 4.94 5.94
N ALA A 73 13.32 4.40 5.05
CA ALA A 73 12.88 3.01 5.17
C ALA A 73 14.03 2.02 4.98
N GLU A 74 14.89 2.26 4.00
CA GLU A 74 16.03 1.36 3.73
C GLU A 74 17.04 1.38 4.88
N GLU A 75 17.39 2.56 5.38
CA GLU A 75 18.31 2.70 6.50
C GLU A 75 17.73 2.07 7.77
N PHE A 76 16.44 2.27 8.01
CA PHE A 76 15.76 1.65 9.14
C PHE A 76 15.79 0.14 9.04
N LEU A 77 15.52 -0.41 7.85
CA LEU A 77 15.50 -1.85 7.63
C LEU A 77 16.89 -2.46 7.83
N ASP A 78 17.93 -1.81 7.36
CA ASP A 78 19.31 -2.26 7.55
C ASP A 78 19.68 -2.27 9.03
N TRP A 79 19.33 -1.22 9.75
CA TRP A 79 19.53 -1.14 11.19
C TRP A 79 18.77 -2.26 11.92
N ALA A 80 17.49 -2.45 11.57
CA ALA A 80 16.64 -3.45 12.21
C ALA A 80 17.18 -4.87 12.01
N ARG A 81 17.63 -5.19 10.80
CA ARG A 81 18.21 -6.51 10.50
C ARG A 81 19.46 -6.80 11.30
N PHE A 82 20.22 -5.76 11.62
CA PHE A 82 21.42 -5.91 12.44
C PHE A 82 21.09 -6.28 13.89
N HIS A 83 19.98 -5.76 14.42
CA HIS A 83 19.62 -5.91 15.82
C HIS A 83 18.53 -6.95 16.07
N PHE A 84 17.73 -7.30 15.06
CA PHE A 84 16.58 -8.18 15.18
C PHE A 84 16.50 -9.16 14.02
N GLN A 85 15.76 -10.24 14.25
CA GLN A 85 15.26 -11.04 13.14
C GLN A 85 13.98 -10.35 12.64
N VAL A 86 14.00 -9.86 11.39
CA VAL A 86 12.93 -9.01 10.86
C VAL A 86 12.01 -9.83 9.95
N SER A 87 10.71 -9.65 10.14
CA SER A 87 9.68 -10.14 9.23
C SER A 87 8.80 -8.98 8.79
N ILE A 88 8.46 -8.96 7.52
CA ILE A 88 7.52 -7.99 6.96
C ILE A 88 6.19 -8.69 6.75
N VAL A 89 5.13 -8.14 7.35
CA VAL A 89 3.79 -8.71 7.27
C VAL A 89 2.89 -7.67 6.61
N SER A 90 2.18 -8.07 5.56
CA SER A 90 1.33 -7.17 4.81
C SER A 90 0.02 -7.86 4.45
N ASP A 91 -1.07 -7.10 4.48
CA ASP A 91 -2.37 -7.51 3.98
C ASP A 91 -2.65 -6.97 2.56
N THR A 92 -1.63 -6.45 1.91
CA THR A 92 -1.76 -5.93 0.53
C THR A 92 -2.03 -7.07 -0.45
N PHE A 93 -2.65 -6.73 -1.56
CA PHE A 93 -2.99 -7.71 -2.60
C PHE A 93 -1.81 -8.06 -3.53
#